data_a0cdd5d428699946a7c7a92b2e49d5e0
#
_entry.id   a0cdd5d428699946a7c7a92b2e49d5e0
#
_cell.length_a   1.000
_cell.length_b   1.000
_cell.length_c   1.000
_cell.angle_alpha   90.00
_cell.angle_beta   90.00
_cell.angle_gamma   90.00
#
_symmetry.space_group_name_H-M   'P 1'
#
loop_
_entity.id
_entity.type
_entity.pdbx_description
1 polymer ?
#
loop_
_entity_poly.entity_id
_entity_poly.type
_entity_poly.pdbx_seq_one_letter_code
_entity_poly.pdbx_strand_id
1 'polypeptide(L)'
;MKKLFNALLFVISFLWQLPQSLTGLFMLLYFKICGDLELISYDKLCFAYKSKYMSGGISLGNFAFVSNGLSKSKESIAHEQYGHTWDSKLMGPLYLLIVGIPSILNAAFNFTKCYYDWFPERWANRHAGLEVDQYCRLKFKNKQ
;
A
#
# COMPACT_ATOMS: atom_id res chain seq x y z
N MET A 1 -1.62 -19.94 20.69
CA MET A 1 -2.55 -20.17 19.57
C MET A 1 -2.69 -18.95 18.65
N LYS A 2 -3.08 -17.73 19.10
CA LYS A 2 -3.27 -16.55 18.23
C LYS A 2 -2.03 -16.15 17.40
N LYS A 3 -0.82 -16.20 17.97
CA LYS A 3 0.43 -15.86 17.25
C LYS A 3 0.72 -16.83 16.10
N LEU A 4 0.55 -18.13 16.33
CA LEU A 4 0.75 -19.17 15.32
C LEU A 4 -0.26 -19.03 14.18
N PHE A 5 -1.52 -18.77 14.51
CA PHE A 5 -2.58 -18.53 13.52
C PHE A 5 -2.30 -17.28 12.65
N ASN A 6 -1.85 -16.18 13.27
CA ASN A 6 -1.48 -14.97 12.52
C ASN A 6 -0.26 -15.21 11.61
N ALA A 7 0.73 -15.97 12.07
CA ALA A 7 1.89 -16.34 11.25
C ALA A 7 1.48 -17.19 10.04
N LEU A 8 0.57 -18.16 10.25
CA LEU A 8 0.04 -18.98 9.17
C LEU A 8 -0.74 -18.12 8.14
N LEU A 9 -1.60 -17.23 8.61
CA LEU A 9 -2.33 -16.29 7.72
C LEU A 9 -1.37 -15.40 6.93
N PHE A 10 -0.29 -14.92 7.55
CA PHE A 10 0.72 -14.13 6.87
C PHE A 10 1.40 -14.95 5.76
N VAL A 11 1.81 -16.18 6.05
CA VAL A 11 2.46 -17.08 5.06
C VAL A 11 1.50 -17.37 3.89
N ILE A 12 0.25 -17.72 4.16
CA ILE A 12 -0.77 -17.97 3.12
C ILE A 12 -0.98 -16.71 2.28
N SER A 13 -1.14 -15.54 2.91
CA SER A 13 -1.27 -14.26 2.22
C SER A 13 -0.05 -13.94 1.37
N PHE A 14 1.16 -14.19 1.88
CA PHE A 14 2.41 -13.98 1.16
C PHE A 14 2.51 -14.85 -0.10
N LEU A 15 2.19 -16.14 0.02
CA LEU A 15 2.23 -17.08 -1.10
C LEU A 15 1.16 -16.79 -2.15
N TRP A 16 -0.06 -16.40 -1.71
CA TRP A 16 -1.14 -16.01 -2.62
C TRP A 16 -0.78 -14.79 -3.48
N GLN A 17 0.02 -13.89 -2.92
CA GLN A 17 0.46 -12.65 -3.55
C GLN A 17 1.94 -12.73 -3.95
N LEU A 18 2.45 -13.90 -4.30
CA LEU A 18 3.88 -14.19 -4.40
C LEU A 18 4.67 -13.16 -5.25
N PRO A 19 4.25 -12.75 -6.47
CA PRO A 19 5.03 -11.82 -7.29
C PRO A 19 5.29 -10.49 -6.57
N GLN A 20 4.25 -9.84 -6.06
CA GLN A 20 4.37 -8.56 -5.36
C GLN A 20 4.98 -8.73 -3.96
N SER A 21 4.73 -9.84 -3.27
CA SER A 21 5.32 -10.10 -1.95
C SER A 21 6.84 -10.28 -2.03
N LEU A 22 7.33 -10.96 -3.06
CA LEU A 22 8.78 -11.08 -3.32
C LEU A 22 9.40 -9.73 -3.67
N THR A 23 8.74 -8.94 -4.51
CA THR A 23 9.19 -7.58 -4.85
C THR A 23 9.25 -6.69 -3.59
N GLY A 24 8.21 -6.77 -2.74
CA GLY A 24 8.15 -6.05 -1.48
C GLY A 24 9.24 -6.49 -0.49
N LEU A 25 9.50 -7.79 -0.40
CA LEU A 25 10.59 -8.33 0.43
C LEU A 25 11.96 -7.85 -0.07
N PHE A 26 12.19 -7.88 -1.38
CA PHE A 26 13.42 -7.35 -1.99
C PHE A 26 13.61 -5.87 -1.66
N MET A 27 12.56 -5.07 -1.81
CA MET A 27 12.56 -3.65 -1.51
C MET A 27 12.85 -3.37 -0.02
N LEU A 28 12.26 -4.16 0.87
CA LEU A 28 12.51 -4.11 2.31
C LEU A 28 13.98 -4.38 2.63
N LEU A 29 14.55 -5.45 2.05
CA LEU A 29 15.96 -5.79 2.26
C LEU A 29 16.88 -4.70 1.71
N TYR A 30 16.60 -4.17 0.53
CA TYR A 30 17.36 -3.09 -0.08
C TYR A 30 17.40 -1.85 0.81
N PHE A 31 16.24 -1.33 1.26
CA PHE A 31 16.20 -0.15 2.13
C PHE A 31 16.82 -0.41 3.51
N LYS A 32 16.70 -1.64 4.02
CA LYS A 32 17.36 -2.02 5.27
C LYS A 32 18.89 -1.99 5.15
N ILE A 33 19.43 -2.49 4.04
CA ILE A 33 20.87 -2.45 3.76
C ILE A 33 21.34 -0.99 3.58
N CYS A 34 20.55 -0.14 2.92
CA CYS A 34 20.83 1.29 2.80
C CYS A 34 20.71 2.07 4.14
N GLY A 35 20.30 1.42 5.22
CA GLY A 35 20.16 2.02 6.54
C GLY A 35 19.05 3.05 6.66
N ASP A 36 18.02 2.98 5.81
CA ASP A 36 16.92 3.94 5.75
C ASP A 36 15.57 3.24 5.65
N LEU A 37 15.20 2.55 6.69
CA LEU A 37 13.91 1.89 6.79
C LEU A 37 13.39 1.99 8.23
N GLU A 38 12.19 2.56 8.38
CA GLU A 38 11.53 2.64 9.68
C GLU A 38 10.12 2.06 9.60
N LEU A 39 9.80 1.11 10.48
CA LEU A 39 8.45 0.58 10.64
C LEU A 39 7.56 1.63 11.31
N ILE A 40 6.49 2.05 10.64
CA ILE A 40 5.58 3.10 11.14
C ILE A 40 4.22 2.55 11.55
N SER A 41 3.79 1.42 10.98
CA SER A 41 2.52 0.78 11.30
C SER A 41 2.57 -0.70 10.94
N TYR A 42 1.82 -1.52 11.66
CA TYR A 42 1.63 -2.93 11.28
C TYR A 42 0.26 -3.43 11.72
N ASP A 43 -0.25 -4.38 10.97
CA ASP A 43 -1.36 -5.23 11.34
C ASP A 43 -0.99 -6.71 11.12
N LYS A 44 -1.97 -7.62 11.20
CA LYS A 44 -1.74 -9.06 11.07
C LYS A 44 -1.17 -9.48 9.70
N LEU A 45 -1.43 -8.71 8.66
CA LEU A 45 -1.18 -9.08 7.26
C LEU A 45 -0.40 -8.04 6.46
N CYS A 46 -0.07 -6.87 7.05
CA CYS A 46 0.67 -5.83 6.36
C CYS A 46 1.57 -5.04 7.32
N PHE A 47 2.79 -4.81 6.87
CA PHE A 47 3.77 -3.95 7.52
C PHE A 47 3.96 -2.69 6.68
N ALA A 48 3.76 -1.52 7.27
CA ALA A 48 3.99 -0.23 6.64
C ALA A 48 5.31 0.40 7.13
N TYR A 49 6.15 0.75 6.18
CA TYR A 49 7.46 1.33 6.40
C TYR A 49 7.56 2.71 5.76
N LYS A 50 8.39 3.58 6.31
CA LYS A 50 8.82 4.80 5.64
C LYS A 50 10.29 4.73 5.23
N SER A 51 10.62 5.44 4.14
CA SER A 51 11.98 5.61 3.63
C SER A 51 12.13 6.96 2.96
N LYS A 52 13.31 7.60 3.14
CA LYS A 52 13.67 8.84 2.43
C LYS A 52 13.89 8.63 0.93
N TYR A 53 14.17 7.39 0.52
CA TYR A 53 14.34 7.05 -0.89
C TYR A 53 13.03 6.91 -1.65
N MET A 54 11.88 6.95 -0.92
CA MET A 54 10.56 6.94 -1.54
C MET A 54 10.11 8.38 -1.83
N SER A 55 9.59 8.61 -3.04
CA SER A 55 8.94 9.88 -3.42
C SER A 55 7.42 9.85 -3.24
N GLY A 56 6.82 8.66 -3.16
CA GLY A 56 5.38 8.42 -3.04
C GLY A 56 5.08 7.29 -2.07
N GLY A 57 3.97 6.60 -2.32
CA GLY A 57 3.59 5.36 -1.67
C GLY A 57 3.59 4.20 -2.66
N ILE A 58 3.81 2.99 -2.18
CA ILE A 58 3.67 1.75 -2.95
C ILE A 58 3.32 0.60 -2.01
N SER A 59 2.41 -0.25 -2.46
CA SER A 59 2.00 -1.45 -1.72
C SER A 59 2.32 -2.70 -2.51
N LEU A 60 3.09 -3.59 -1.92
CA LEU A 60 3.63 -4.79 -2.54
C LEU A 60 3.34 -6.01 -1.65
N GLY A 61 2.17 -6.63 -1.84
CA GLY A 61 1.73 -7.78 -1.08
C GLY A 61 1.49 -7.45 0.40
N ASN A 62 2.32 -8.00 1.27
CA ASN A 62 2.26 -7.78 2.71
C ASN A 62 3.08 -6.56 3.19
N PHE A 63 3.64 -5.78 2.27
CA PHE A 63 4.49 -4.65 2.57
C PHE A 63 3.96 -3.36 1.92
N ALA A 64 3.91 -2.29 2.68
CA ALA A 64 3.63 -0.95 2.20
C ALA A 64 4.82 -0.04 2.52
N PHE A 65 5.20 0.80 1.56
CA PHE A 65 6.29 1.75 1.71
C PHE A 65 5.78 3.14 1.38
N VAL A 66 6.11 4.12 2.21
CA VAL A 66 5.71 5.52 2.02
C VAL A 66 6.90 6.44 2.17
N SER A 67 6.85 7.58 1.48
CA SER A 67 7.82 8.65 1.66
C SER A 67 7.72 9.29 3.04
N ASN A 68 8.78 9.98 3.46
CA ASN A 68 8.77 10.76 4.70
C ASN A 68 7.65 11.82 4.74
N GLY A 69 7.27 12.37 3.59
CA GLY A 69 6.15 13.31 3.48
C GLY A 69 4.80 12.65 3.75
N LEU A 70 4.52 11.54 3.06
CA LEU A 70 3.28 10.79 3.19
C LEU A 70 3.14 10.11 4.56
N SER A 71 4.24 9.74 5.21
CA SER A 71 4.22 9.11 6.54
C SER A 71 3.68 10.02 7.65
N LYS A 72 3.54 11.31 7.40
CA LYS A 72 2.91 12.27 8.32
C LYS A 72 1.38 12.27 8.26
N SER A 73 0.80 11.69 7.23
CA SER A 73 -0.65 11.58 7.05
C SER A 73 -1.14 10.17 7.38
N LYS A 74 -2.05 10.06 8.34
CA LYS A 74 -2.70 8.79 8.68
C LYS A 74 -3.52 8.25 7.52
N GLU A 75 -4.11 9.14 6.72
CA GLU A 75 -4.89 8.82 5.54
C GLU A 75 -4.00 8.19 4.46
N SER A 76 -2.82 8.78 4.21
CA SER A 76 -1.86 8.22 3.24
C SER A 76 -1.33 6.85 3.67
N ILE A 77 -1.05 6.66 4.96
CA ILE A 77 -0.67 5.34 5.49
C ILE A 77 -1.82 4.34 5.33
N ALA A 78 -3.05 4.75 5.67
CA ALA A 78 -4.23 3.89 5.55
C ALA A 78 -4.52 3.53 4.09
N HIS A 79 -4.35 4.46 3.15
CA HIS A 79 -4.48 4.23 1.71
C HIS A 79 -3.57 3.09 1.24
N GLU A 80 -2.31 3.12 1.61
CA GLU A 80 -1.35 2.08 1.26
C GLU A 80 -1.60 0.79 2.05
N GLN A 81 -1.66 0.88 3.38
CA GLN A 81 -1.70 -0.29 4.27
C GLN A 81 -3.03 -1.04 4.21
N TYR A 82 -4.15 -0.34 4.07
CA TYR A 82 -5.50 -0.94 4.08
C TYR A 82 -6.19 -0.85 2.72
N GLY A 83 -5.80 0.07 1.86
CA GLY A 83 -6.33 0.20 0.52
C GLY A 83 -5.70 -0.81 -0.44
N HIS A 84 -4.54 -0.49 -0.95
CA HIS A 84 -3.85 -1.32 -1.96
C HIS A 84 -3.46 -2.71 -1.47
N THR A 85 -3.19 -2.92 -0.18
CA THR A 85 -2.95 -4.28 0.33
C THR A 85 -4.22 -5.14 0.29
N TRP A 86 -5.41 -4.57 0.41
CA TRP A 86 -6.66 -5.29 0.19
C TRP A 86 -6.85 -5.63 -1.29
N ASP A 87 -6.60 -4.69 -2.21
CA ASP A 87 -6.62 -4.96 -3.65
C ASP A 87 -5.67 -6.11 -3.99
N SER A 88 -4.48 -6.11 -3.42
CA SER A 88 -3.48 -7.17 -3.61
C SER A 88 -3.98 -8.54 -3.09
N LYS A 89 -4.63 -8.58 -1.92
CA LYS A 89 -5.21 -9.80 -1.37
C LYS A 89 -6.37 -10.33 -2.19
N LEU A 90 -7.21 -9.46 -2.75
CA LEU A 90 -8.34 -9.85 -3.58
C LEU A 90 -7.90 -10.36 -4.95
N MET A 91 -6.90 -9.72 -5.56
CA MET A 91 -6.47 -10.02 -6.92
C MET A 91 -5.32 -11.04 -7.00
N GLY A 92 -4.65 -11.30 -5.87
CA GLY A 92 -3.52 -12.24 -5.82
C GLY A 92 -2.45 -11.87 -6.84
N PRO A 93 -1.94 -12.83 -7.63
CA PRO A 93 -0.85 -12.58 -8.59
C PRO A 93 -1.19 -11.59 -9.71
N LEU A 94 -2.47 -11.31 -9.97
CA LEU A 94 -2.91 -10.35 -10.99
C LEU A 94 -2.84 -8.89 -10.54
N TYR A 95 -2.63 -8.63 -9.25
CA TYR A 95 -2.59 -7.27 -8.69
C TYR A 95 -1.62 -6.34 -9.42
N LEU A 96 -0.40 -6.80 -9.71
CA LEU A 96 0.59 -5.95 -10.38
C LEU A 96 0.14 -5.50 -11.77
N LEU A 97 -0.57 -6.35 -12.51
CA LEU A 97 -1.08 -6.03 -13.84
C LEU A 97 -2.30 -5.11 -13.79
N ILE A 98 -3.22 -5.35 -12.87
CA ILE A 98 -4.53 -4.68 -12.83
C ILE A 98 -4.49 -3.38 -12.01
N VAL A 99 -3.67 -3.31 -10.98
CA VAL A 99 -3.58 -2.17 -10.05
C VAL A 99 -2.20 -1.54 -10.10
N GLY A 100 -1.15 -2.31 -9.88
CA GLY A 100 0.21 -1.79 -9.71
C GLY A 100 0.71 -1.02 -10.94
N ILE A 101 0.71 -1.63 -12.11
CA ILE A 101 1.14 -0.97 -13.35
C ILE A 101 0.26 0.23 -13.70
N PRO A 102 -1.08 0.16 -13.71
CA PRO A 102 -1.93 1.32 -13.97
C PRO A 102 -1.73 2.47 -12.97
N SER A 103 -1.51 2.19 -11.68
CA SER A 103 -1.24 3.21 -10.66
C SER A 103 0.10 3.92 -10.93
N ILE A 104 1.17 3.16 -11.22
CA ILE A 104 2.48 3.72 -11.57
C ILE A 104 2.39 4.57 -12.85
N LEU A 105 1.69 4.11 -13.87
CA LEU A 105 1.50 4.86 -15.10
C LEU A 105 0.73 6.16 -14.86
N ASN A 106 -0.32 6.14 -14.02
CA ASN A 106 -1.02 7.37 -13.65
C ASN A 106 -0.11 8.35 -12.89
N ALA A 107 0.72 7.85 -11.97
CA ALA A 107 1.69 8.68 -11.26
C ALA A 107 2.73 9.31 -12.20
N ALA A 108 3.13 8.61 -13.27
CA ALA A 108 4.12 9.08 -14.24
C ALA A 108 3.52 10.06 -15.27
N PHE A 109 2.29 9.82 -15.74
CA PHE A 109 1.70 10.52 -16.88
C PHE A 109 0.50 11.40 -16.53
N ASN A 110 0.04 11.41 -15.28
CA ASN A 110 -1.08 12.23 -14.79
C ASN A 110 -2.35 12.10 -15.67
N PHE A 111 -2.84 10.88 -15.89
CA PHE A 111 -4.04 10.62 -16.69
C PHE A 111 -5.32 11.27 -16.14
N THR A 112 -5.32 11.60 -14.86
CA THR A 112 -6.43 12.27 -14.16
C THR A 112 -5.96 13.57 -13.51
N LYS A 113 -6.86 14.57 -13.41
CA LYS A 113 -6.57 15.84 -12.71
C LYS A 113 -6.25 15.63 -11.24
N CYS A 114 -6.88 14.64 -10.62
CA CYS A 114 -6.59 14.20 -9.27
C CYS A 114 -6.08 12.76 -9.33
N TYR A 115 -4.90 12.52 -8.80
CA TYR A 115 -4.29 11.19 -8.75
C TYR A 115 -5.25 10.13 -8.17
N TYR A 116 -5.96 10.48 -7.10
CA TYR A 116 -6.87 9.58 -6.39
C TYR A 116 -8.20 9.31 -7.11
N ASP A 117 -8.48 9.99 -8.24
CA ASP A 117 -9.66 9.73 -9.07
C ASP A 117 -9.45 8.58 -10.06
N TRP A 118 -8.23 8.12 -10.24
CA TRP A 118 -7.93 6.95 -11.06
C TRP A 118 -8.50 5.67 -10.46
N PHE A 119 -8.90 4.69 -11.29
CA PHE A 119 -9.66 3.54 -10.79
C PHE A 119 -8.95 2.71 -9.72
N PRO A 120 -7.62 2.43 -9.77
CA PRO A 120 -6.94 1.71 -8.70
C PRO A 120 -6.99 2.47 -7.37
N GLU A 121 -6.76 3.78 -7.44
CA GLU A 121 -6.75 4.64 -6.26
C GLU A 121 -8.14 4.74 -5.61
N ARG A 122 -9.20 4.79 -6.42
CA ARG A 122 -10.59 4.77 -5.93
C ARG A 122 -10.93 3.47 -5.22
N TRP A 123 -10.41 2.33 -5.72
CA TRP A 123 -10.60 1.05 -5.05
C TRP A 123 -9.87 1.02 -3.71
N ALA A 124 -8.61 1.42 -3.67
CA ALA A 124 -7.84 1.53 -2.45
C ALA A 124 -8.51 2.47 -1.42
N ASN A 125 -8.98 3.65 -1.85
CA ASN A 125 -9.71 4.58 -0.99
C ASN A 125 -10.96 3.94 -0.39
N ARG A 126 -11.72 3.19 -1.18
CA ARG A 126 -12.92 2.49 -0.71
C ARG A 126 -12.59 1.47 0.38
N HIS A 127 -11.57 0.66 0.19
CA HIS A 127 -11.13 -0.35 1.16
C HIS A 127 -10.57 0.28 2.43
N ALA A 128 -9.86 1.39 2.32
CA ALA A 128 -9.32 2.12 3.46
C ALA A 128 -10.35 3.01 4.20
N GLY A 129 -11.59 3.10 3.69
CA GLY A 129 -12.62 3.98 4.28
C GLY A 129 -12.30 5.46 4.08
N LEU A 130 -11.67 5.80 2.95
CA LEU A 130 -11.26 7.15 2.60
C LEU A 130 -12.17 7.75 1.52
N GLU A 131 -12.20 9.08 1.51
CA GLU A 131 -12.79 9.91 0.45
C GLU A 131 -11.79 10.98 0.01
N VAL A 132 -12.00 11.52 -1.16
CA VAL A 132 -11.17 12.59 -1.74
C VAL A 132 -11.94 13.90 -1.65
N ASP A 133 -11.32 14.94 -1.11
CA ASP A 133 -11.91 16.26 -1.04
C ASP A 133 -11.74 17.04 -2.36
N GLN A 134 -12.38 18.20 -2.47
CA GLN A 134 -12.32 19.08 -3.64
C GLN A 134 -10.90 19.58 -3.99
N TYR A 135 -9.93 19.43 -3.07
CA TYR A 135 -8.53 19.81 -3.27
C TYR A 135 -7.63 18.59 -3.52
N CYS A 136 -8.23 17.44 -3.87
CA CYS A 136 -7.51 16.19 -4.13
C CYS A 136 -6.72 15.68 -2.91
N ARG A 137 -7.27 15.82 -1.70
CA ARG A 137 -6.66 15.32 -0.46
C ARG A 137 -7.50 14.18 0.12
N LEU A 138 -6.83 13.18 0.66
CA LEU A 138 -7.48 12.06 1.34
C LEU A 138 -8.01 12.50 2.72
N LYS A 139 -9.22 12.02 3.05
CA LYS A 139 -9.86 12.17 4.37
C LYS A 139 -10.55 10.89 4.75
N PHE A 140 -10.61 10.57 6.05
CA PHE A 140 -11.47 9.49 6.52
C PHE A 140 -12.93 9.86 6.35
N LYS A 141 -13.73 8.91 5.85
CA LYS A 141 -15.18 9.08 5.80
C LYS A 141 -15.73 9.25 7.21
N ASN A 142 -16.58 10.24 7.40
CA ASN A 142 -17.35 10.37 8.63
C ASN A 142 -18.20 9.11 8.78
N LYS A 143 -18.07 8.41 9.91
CA LYS A 143 -19.03 7.35 10.26
C LYS A 143 -20.37 8.03 10.53
N GLN A 144 -21.31 7.86 9.62
CA GLN A 144 -22.73 8.17 9.88
C GLN A 144 -23.28 7.14 10.84
#